data_dd0ac8f503c786d5e1f48e59dd738cd3
#
_entry.id   dd0ac8f503c786d5e1f48e59dd738cd3
#
_cell.length_a   1.000
_cell.length_b   1.000
_cell.length_c   1.000
_cell.angle_alpha   90.00
_cell.angle_beta   90.00
_cell.angle_gamma   90.00
#
_symmetry.space_group_name_H-M   'P 1'
#
loop_
_entity.id
_entity.type
_entity.pdbx_description
1 polymer ?
#
loop_
_entity_poly.entity_id
_entity_poly.type
_entity_poly.pdbx_seq_one_letter_code
_entity_poly.pdbx_strand_id
1 'polypeptide(L)'
;MIVLLGATHDKTIVHTAAMARYHDVPFLFFDVQRFLDEGGWIWDGESREGRLWYGDTVLELSRSRVSGIYSRLIDTTELLAAETRGAARVRLRALVEMLDACEVAVVNRPRLEPSNGSKLYHLWVLEKFRFTTPRSLLTNSWELLSDFLEQNGRVLYKGASSEKTVVSLFTNTEAARSELLRNSPVLFQAYVPGVDVRLHLVRGEAIALSVTSERSEDSLVVDYRFDPSPKRYAVVPVPDDVLSSCNAYQAWSGLDFIGFDFRVSQKGWTILEANPMPGYESYDRRVDNRIFKALLSLLSVHR
;
A
#
# COMPACT_ATOMS: atom_id res chain seq x y z
N MET A 1 5.69 24.86 -4.03
CA MET A 1 6.21 23.96 -2.98
C MET A 1 5.47 22.63 -3.01
N ILE A 2 6.06 21.53 -2.52
CA ILE A 2 5.36 20.26 -2.38
C ILE A 2 4.57 20.22 -1.07
N VAL A 3 3.56 19.33 -1.01
CA VAL A 3 2.78 19.07 0.21
C VAL A 3 2.95 17.61 0.60
N LEU A 4 3.25 17.37 1.86
CA LEU A 4 3.28 16.05 2.48
C LEU A 4 2.03 15.93 3.37
N LEU A 5 1.06 15.15 2.91
CA LEU A 5 -0.25 15.00 3.54
C LEU A 5 -0.36 13.63 4.18
N GLY A 6 -0.47 13.58 5.50
CA GLY A 6 -0.51 12.33 6.27
C GLY A 6 -0.48 12.56 7.77
N ALA A 7 -0.42 11.48 8.54
CA ALA A 7 -0.39 11.52 9.99
C ALA A 7 1.05 11.45 10.53
N THR A 8 1.34 12.17 11.61
CA THR A 8 2.68 12.23 12.22
C THR A 8 3.19 10.88 12.77
N HIS A 9 2.32 9.90 12.98
CA HIS A 9 2.70 8.55 13.38
C HIS A 9 3.00 7.61 12.19
N ASP A 10 2.74 8.02 10.93
CA ASP A 10 3.11 7.24 9.75
C ASP A 10 4.60 7.41 9.45
N LYS A 11 5.36 6.34 9.65
CA LYS A 11 6.81 6.32 9.46
C LYS A 11 7.25 6.72 8.06
N THR A 12 6.45 6.40 7.05
CA THR A 12 6.76 6.70 5.64
C THR A 12 6.66 8.19 5.35
N ILE A 13 5.58 8.87 5.78
CA ILE A 13 5.46 10.33 5.56
C ILE A 13 6.50 11.11 6.37
N VAL A 14 6.80 10.64 7.59
CA VAL A 14 7.85 11.24 8.44
C VAL A 14 9.23 11.09 7.80
N HIS A 15 9.53 9.91 7.22
CA HIS A 15 10.75 9.71 6.43
C HIS A 15 10.80 10.66 5.23
N THR A 16 9.70 10.77 4.49
CA THR A 16 9.61 11.69 3.34
C THR A 16 9.91 13.14 3.76
N ALA A 17 9.35 13.59 4.89
CA ALA A 17 9.61 14.93 5.43
C ALA A 17 11.08 15.11 5.86
N ALA A 18 11.68 14.09 6.47
CA ALA A 18 13.10 14.12 6.83
C ALA A 18 14.00 14.22 5.59
N MET A 19 13.70 13.46 4.54
CA MET A 19 14.44 13.51 3.27
C MET A 19 14.25 14.86 2.54
N ALA A 20 13.04 15.42 2.55
CA ALA A 20 12.78 16.74 1.99
C ALA A 20 13.65 17.83 2.70
N ARG A 21 13.74 17.78 4.03
CA ARG A 21 14.63 18.67 4.79
C ARG A 21 16.11 18.44 4.46
N TYR A 22 16.53 17.19 4.40
CA TYR A 22 17.93 16.84 4.09
C TYR A 22 18.37 17.32 2.70
N HIS A 23 17.45 17.39 1.75
CA HIS A 23 17.69 17.88 0.38
C HIS A 23 17.27 19.34 0.16
N ASP A 24 17.00 20.11 1.23
CA ASP A 24 16.60 21.51 1.18
C ASP A 24 15.35 21.77 0.29
N VAL A 25 14.43 20.80 0.23
CA VAL A 25 13.18 20.92 -0.53
C VAL A 25 12.12 21.60 0.34
N PRO A 26 11.60 22.77 -0.06
CA PRO A 26 10.53 23.43 0.70
C PRO A 26 9.23 22.63 0.61
N PHE A 27 8.61 22.34 1.76
CA PHE A 27 7.36 21.60 1.83
C PHE A 27 6.43 22.12 2.93
N LEU A 28 5.15 21.90 2.75
CA LEU A 28 4.13 21.98 3.80
C LEU A 28 3.84 20.56 4.30
N PHE A 29 3.98 20.32 5.60
CA PHE A 29 3.43 19.10 6.22
C PHE A 29 1.99 19.40 6.66
N PHE A 30 1.02 18.73 6.03
CA PHE A 30 -0.40 18.84 6.37
C PHE A 30 -0.81 17.63 7.19
N ASP A 31 -1.01 17.85 8.50
CA ASP A 31 -1.37 16.80 9.45
C ASP A 31 -2.85 16.42 9.31
N VAL A 32 -3.10 15.25 8.74
CA VAL A 32 -4.45 14.74 8.53
C VAL A 32 -5.19 14.53 9.85
N GLN A 33 -4.49 14.10 10.93
CA GLN A 33 -5.14 13.87 12.22
C GLN A 33 -5.71 15.17 12.80
N ARG A 34 -4.93 16.24 12.77
CA ARG A 34 -5.40 17.55 13.21
C ARG A 34 -6.54 18.08 12.33
N PHE A 35 -6.44 17.86 11.00
CA PHE A 35 -7.54 18.23 10.11
C PHE A 35 -8.82 17.45 10.43
N LEU A 36 -8.74 16.16 10.72
CA LEU A 36 -9.92 15.35 11.09
C LEU A 36 -10.55 15.80 12.40
N ASP A 37 -9.75 16.35 13.33
CA ASP A 37 -10.22 16.82 14.63
C ASP A 37 -10.93 18.17 14.54
N GLU A 38 -10.30 19.17 13.94
CA GLU A 38 -10.76 20.57 13.97
C GLU A 38 -10.82 21.28 12.60
N GLY A 39 -10.53 20.56 11.51
CA GLY A 39 -10.35 21.16 10.20
C GLY A 39 -11.61 21.74 9.57
N GLY A 40 -11.38 22.71 8.71
CA GLY A 40 -12.38 23.29 7.81
C GLY A 40 -11.94 23.22 6.36
N TRP A 41 -12.88 23.47 5.44
CA TRP A 41 -12.61 23.41 4.01
C TRP A 41 -13.55 24.35 3.24
N ILE A 42 -13.08 24.76 2.05
CA ILE A 42 -13.89 25.39 1.03
C ILE A 42 -13.45 24.88 -0.33
N TRP A 43 -14.38 24.69 -1.23
CA TRP A 43 -14.16 24.33 -2.62
C TRP A 43 -14.93 25.24 -3.55
N ASP A 44 -14.24 25.80 -4.53
CA ASP A 44 -14.87 26.56 -5.61
C ASP A 44 -14.94 25.68 -6.87
N GLY A 45 -16.16 25.36 -7.29
CA GLY A 45 -16.40 24.50 -8.44
C GLY A 45 -16.10 25.18 -9.78
N GLU A 46 -16.07 26.50 -9.85
CA GLU A 46 -15.77 27.26 -11.07
C GLU A 46 -14.26 27.30 -11.33
N SER A 47 -13.46 27.69 -10.34
CA SER A 47 -12.01 27.72 -10.43
C SER A 47 -11.36 26.33 -10.27
N ARG A 48 -12.08 25.33 -9.76
CA ARG A 48 -11.57 24.01 -9.35
C ARG A 48 -10.42 24.09 -8.34
N GLU A 49 -10.43 25.13 -7.54
CA GLU A 49 -9.48 25.35 -6.46
C GLU A 49 -10.15 25.16 -5.10
N GLY A 50 -9.38 24.80 -4.12
CA GLY A 50 -9.87 24.59 -2.77
C GLY A 50 -8.89 25.04 -1.72
N ARG A 51 -9.41 25.14 -0.51
CA ARG A 51 -8.61 25.43 0.68
C ARG A 51 -9.03 24.53 1.82
N LEU A 52 -8.04 23.98 2.49
CA LEU A 52 -8.17 23.14 3.68
C LEU A 52 -7.38 23.83 4.80
N TRP A 53 -7.90 23.82 6.03
CA TRP A 53 -7.17 24.42 7.16
C TRP A 53 -7.46 23.73 8.49
N TYR A 54 -6.55 23.88 9.42
CA TYR A 54 -6.71 23.63 10.85
C TYR A 54 -5.75 24.56 11.61
N GLY A 55 -6.22 25.18 12.73
CA GLY A 55 -5.47 26.24 13.39
C GLY A 55 -4.98 27.27 12.38
N ASP A 56 -3.68 27.61 12.43
CA ASP A 56 -3.05 28.57 11.50
C ASP A 56 -2.49 27.89 10.22
N THR A 57 -2.62 26.57 10.10
CA THR A 57 -2.12 25.84 8.93
C THR A 57 -3.16 25.88 7.81
N VAL A 58 -2.76 26.34 6.63
CA VAL A 58 -3.60 26.44 5.43
C VAL A 58 -2.94 25.70 4.27
N LEU A 59 -3.68 24.82 3.63
CA LEU A 59 -3.33 24.18 2.36
C LEU A 59 -4.24 24.75 1.25
N GLU A 60 -3.64 25.42 0.28
CA GLU A 60 -4.32 25.87 -0.93
C GLU A 60 -4.13 24.85 -2.05
N LEU A 61 -5.24 24.28 -2.54
CA LEU A 61 -5.24 23.31 -3.64
C LEU A 61 -5.25 24.06 -4.98
N SER A 62 -4.15 24.76 -5.27
CA SER A 62 -3.95 25.54 -6.50
C SER A 62 -2.58 25.24 -7.09
N ARG A 63 -2.50 25.10 -8.42
CA ARG A 63 -1.23 24.86 -9.14
C ARG A 63 -0.23 26.01 -8.98
N SER A 64 -0.71 27.22 -8.74
CA SER A 64 0.15 28.38 -8.50
C SER A 64 0.89 28.33 -7.16
N ARG A 65 0.38 27.57 -6.20
CA ARG A 65 0.91 27.46 -4.83
C ARG A 65 1.59 26.11 -4.57
N VAL A 66 1.01 25.03 -5.09
CA VAL A 66 1.42 23.63 -4.82
C VAL A 66 1.81 22.96 -6.12
N SER A 67 3.05 22.48 -6.19
CA SER A 67 3.58 21.73 -7.34
C SER A 67 3.11 20.26 -7.33
N GLY A 68 2.94 19.66 -6.16
CA GLY A 68 2.45 18.29 -6.00
C GLY A 68 2.18 17.93 -4.55
N ILE A 69 1.32 16.96 -4.35
CA ILE A 69 0.90 16.44 -3.04
C ILE A 69 1.28 14.97 -2.96
N TYR A 70 2.09 14.59 -1.98
CA TYR A 70 2.24 13.19 -1.58
C TYR A 70 1.19 12.88 -0.52
N SER A 71 0.21 12.06 -0.89
CA SER A 71 -0.94 11.73 -0.06
C SER A 71 -0.80 10.35 0.58
N ARG A 72 -0.90 10.30 1.91
CA ARG A 72 -0.93 9.07 2.69
C ARG A 72 -2.13 9.10 3.64
N LEU A 73 -3.31 8.88 3.06
CA LEU A 73 -4.57 8.87 3.79
C LEU A 73 -4.78 7.49 4.44
N ILE A 74 -4.47 7.41 5.73
CA ILE A 74 -4.86 6.27 6.56
C ILE A 74 -6.11 6.68 7.32
N ASP A 75 -7.21 5.96 7.12
CA ASP A 75 -8.44 6.21 7.87
C ASP A 75 -8.23 5.82 9.34
N THR A 76 -8.18 6.83 10.20
CA THR A 76 -8.05 6.70 11.64
C THR A 76 -9.32 7.12 12.37
N THR A 77 -10.41 7.36 11.66
CA THR A 77 -11.67 7.86 12.27
C THR A 77 -12.23 6.93 13.32
N GLU A 78 -12.03 5.62 13.18
CA GLU A 78 -12.47 4.62 14.16
C GLU A 78 -11.69 4.68 15.49
N LEU A 79 -10.50 5.28 15.50
CA LEU A 79 -9.69 5.48 16.70
C LEU A 79 -10.12 6.71 17.50
N LEU A 80 -10.99 7.55 16.94
CA LEU A 80 -11.49 8.76 17.60
C LEU A 80 -12.64 8.43 18.56
N ALA A 81 -12.88 9.34 19.51
CA ALA A 81 -14.01 9.26 20.41
C ALA A 81 -15.33 9.25 19.62
N ALA A 82 -16.35 8.55 20.14
CA ALA A 82 -17.61 8.36 19.44
C ALA A 82 -18.28 9.70 19.07
N GLU A 83 -18.14 10.70 19.93
CA GLU A 83 -18.74 12.02 19.79
C GLU A 83 -18.14 12.82 18.61
N THR A 84 -16.86 12.64 18.32
CA THR A 84 -16.13 13.37 17.25
C THR A 84 -16.07 12.60 15.94
N ARG A 85 -16.27 11.28 15.99
CA ARG A 85 -16.12 10.37 14.84
C ARG A 85 -16.97 10.76 13.63
N GLY A 86 -18.21 11.18 13.86
CA GLY A 86 -19.11 11.62 12.79
C GLY A 86 -18.57 12.82 12.02
N ALA A 87 -18.12 13.85 12.73
CA ALA A 87 -17.53 15.04 12.12
C ALA A 87 -16.20 14.73 11.40
N ALA A 88 -15.37 13.87 11.98
CA ALA A 88 -14.11 13.44 11.36
C ALA A 88 -14.34 12.69 10.04
N ARG A 89 -15.34 11.80 9.97
CA ARG A 89 -15.72 11.12 8.71
C ARG A 89 -16.17 12.09 7.63
N VAL A 90 -16.91 13.14 8.00
CA VAL A 90 -17.31 14.19 7.05
C VAL A 90 -16.08 14.93 6.53
N ARG A 91 -15.13 15.30 7.40
CA ARG A 91 -13.86 15.95 7.01
C ARG A 91 -13.00 15.06 6.12
N LEU A 92 -12.88 13.77 6.46
CA LEU A 92 -12.16 12.80 5.64
C LEU A 92 -12.78 12.71 4.23
N ARG A 93 -14.11 12.64 4.16
CA ARG A 93 -14.82 12.62 2.88
C ARG A 93 -14.56 13.87 2.06
N ALA A 94 -14.65 15.06 2.66
CA ALA A 94 -14.35 16.32 1.98
C ALA A 94 -12.90 16.35 1.47
N LEU A 95 -11.93 15.89 2.29
CA LEU A 95 -10.53 15.82 1.90
C LEU A 95 -10.33 14.90 0.69
N VAL A 96 -10.92 13.70 0.70
CA VAL A 96 -10.86 12.74 -0.41
C VAL A 96 -11.43 13.35 -1.69
N GLU A 97 -12.65 13.91 -1.64
CA GLU A 97 -13.31 14.53 -2.79
C GLU A 97 -12.48 15.68 -3.37
N MET A 98 -11.88 16.53 -2.51
CA MET A 98 -11.06 17.66 -2.96
C MET A 98 -9.73 17.20 -3.57
N LEU A 99 -9.07 16.18 -3.00
CA LEU A 99 -7.84 15.61 -3.58
C LEU A 99 -8.11 14.94 -4.95
N ASP A 100 -9.28 14.31 -5.10
CA ASP A 100 -9.66 13.69 -6.37
C ASP A 100 -10.06 14.71 -7.43
N ALA A 101 -10.65 15.84 -7.04
CA ALA A 101 -11.15 16.89 -7.93
C ALA A 101 -10.11 17.93 -8.32
N CYS A 102 -9.13 18.23 -7.44
CA CYS A 102 -8.18 19.32 -7.67
C CYS A 102 -7.26 19.05 -8.88
N GLU A 103 -6.79 20.15 -9.50
CA GLU A 103 -5.87 20.06 -10.63
C GLU A 103 -4.40 19.85 -10.23
N VAL A 104 -4.07 19.96 -8.94
CA VAL A 104 -2.73 19.68 -8.41
C VAL A 104 -2.39 18.20 -8.62
N ALA A 105 -1.14 17.88 -8.92
CA ALA A 105 -0.68 16.50 -8.98
C ALA A 105 -0.75 15.85 -7.59
N VAL A 106 -1.46 14.72 -7.46
CA VAL A 106 -1.60 13.98 -6.19
C VAL A 106 -1.07 12.56 -6.39
N VAL A 107 -0.12 12.16 -5.57
CA VAL A 107 0.50 10.82 -5.57
C VAL A 107 0.13 10.08 -4.27
N ASN A 108 -0.75 9.07 -4.25
CA ASN A 108 -1.69 8.73 -5.33
C ASN A 108 -3.05 9.37 -5.02
N ARG A 109 -3.86 9.61 -6.05
CA ARG A 109 -5.25 10.07 -5.83
C ARG A 109 -6.06 8.96 -5.16
N PRO A 110 -6.88 9.28 -4.17
CA PRO A 110 -7.66 8.28 -3.42
C PRO A 110 -8.55 7.39 -4.30
N ARG A 111 -9.20 7.96 -5.35
CA ARG A 111 -10.07 7.20 -6.26
C ARG A 111 -9.36 6.10 -7.07
N LEU A 112 -8.02 6.11 -7.13
CA LEU A 112 -7.23 5.18 -7.94
C LEU A 112 -6.86 3.89 -7.18
N GLU A 113 -7.45 3.63 -6.02
CA GLU A 113 -7.20 2.44 -5.19
C GLU A 113 -8.28 1.32 -5.30
N PRO A 114 -9.00 1.12 -6.42
CA PRO A 114 -10.25 0.35 -6.43
C PRO A 114 -10.08 -1.15 -6.24
N SER A 115 -8.92 -1.73 -6.57
CA SER A 115 -8.74 -3.19 -6.49
C SER A 115 -8.34 -3.67 -5.09
N ASN A 116 -7.68 -2.86 -4.29
CA ASN A 116 -7.17 -3.26 -2.96
C ASN A 116 -8.25 -3.50 -1.90
N GLY A 117 -9.46 -3.00 -2.13
CA GLY A 117 -10.61 -3.24 -1.26
C GLY A 117 -11.14 -4.69 -1.28
N SER A 118 -10.77 -5.50 -2.29
CA SER A 118 -11.18 -6.89 -2.42
C SER A 118 -10.03 -7.78 -2.84
N LYS A 119 -9.58 -8.68 -1.96
CA LYS A 119 -8.44 -9.57 -2.21
C LYS A 119 -8.63 -10.48 -3.42
N LEU A 120 -9.85 -10.99 -3.65
CA LEU A 120 -10.15 -11.84 -4.81
C LEU A 120 -10.15 -11.02 -6.11
N TYR A 121 -10.81 -9.87 -6.11
CA TYR A 121 -10.81 -8.98 -7.27
C TYR A 121 -9.41 -8.51 -7.61
N HIS A 122 -8.61 -8.20 -6.61
CA HIS A 122 -7.21 -7.79 -6.79
C HIS A 122 -6.36 -8.90 -7.46
N LEU A 123 -6.46 -10.15 -7.00
CA LEU A 123 -5.77 -11.29 -7.62
C LEU A 123 -6.19 -11.46 -9.09
N TRP A 124 -7.48 -11.42 -9.37
CA TRP A 124 -7.99 -11.52 -10.74
C TRP A 124 -7.50 -10.37 -11.63
N VAL A 125 -7.43 -9.13 -11.12
CA VAL A 125 -6.85 -8.00 -11.84
C VAL A 125 -5.38 -8.25 -12.14
N LEU A 126 -4.59 -8.73 -11.17
CA LEU A 126 -3.17 -9.02 -11.37
C LEU A 126 -2.96 -10.09 -12.46
N GLU A 127 -3.77 -11.14 -12.50
CA GLU A 127 -3.72 -12.18 -13.54
C GLU A 127 -3.97 -11.62 -14.95
N LYS A 128 -4.85 -10.62 -15.09
CA LYS A 128 -5.08 -9.91 -16.38
C LYS A 128 -3.82 -9.23 -16.92
N PHE A 129 -2.93 -8.81 -16.03
CA PHE A 129 -1.63 -8.22 -16.38
C PHE A 129 -0.50 -9.26 -16.45
N ARG A 130 -0.85 -10.54 -16.59
CA ARG A 130 0.08 -11.69 -16.76
C ARG A 130 0.99 -11.94 -15.58
N PHE A 131 0.63 -11.47 -14.40
CA PHE A 131 1.34 -11.89 -13.21
C PHE A 131 0.98 -13.34 -12.85
N THR A 132 1.98 -14.12 -12.43
CA THR A 132 1.74 -15.37 -11.75
C THR A 132 1.28 -15.08 -10.33
N THR A 133 0.09 -15.58 -9.95
CA THR A 133 -0.48 -15.44 -8.61
C THR A 133 -0.43 -16.76 -7.84
N PRO A 134 -0.48 -16.77 -6.49
CA PRO A 134 -0.62 -18.00 -5.74
C PRO A 134 -2.00 -18.60 -5.97
N ARG A 135 -2.04 -19.95 -6.10
CA ARG A 135 -3.33 -20.66 -6.14
C ARG A 135 -4.13 -20.33 -4.89
N SER A 136 -5.36 -19.91 -5.07
CA SER A 136 -6.20 -19.36 -3.99
C SER A 136 -7.57 -20.03 -3.98
N LEU A 137 -8.14 -20.19 -2.78
CA LEU A 137 -9.48 -20.72 -2.55
C LEU A 137 -10.18 -19.85 -1.50
N LEU A 138 -11.36 -19.34 -1.81
CA LEU A 138 -12.27 -18.76 -0.84
C LEU A 138 -13.38 -19.76 -0.54
N THR A 139 -13.45 -20.25 0.68
CA THR A 139 -14.46 -21.25 1.04
C THR A 139 -14.82 -21.18 2.52
N ASN A 140 -16.03 -21.64 2.85
CA ASN A 140 -16.48 -21.99 4.19
C ASN A 140 -16.76 -23.49 4.33
N SER A 141 -16.44 -24.31 3.29
CA SER A 141 -16.57 -25.76 3.30
C SER A 141 -15.27 -26.42 3.71
N TRP A 142 -15.34 -27.28 4.72
CA TRP A 142 -14.20 -28.08 5.15
C TRP A 142 -13.76 -29.10 4.09
N GLU A 143 -14.71 -29.71 3.39
CA GLU A 143 -14.44 -30.68 2.33
C GLU A 143 -13.57 -30.05 1.22
N LEU A 144 -14.01 -28.90 0.67
CA LEU A 144 -13.24 -28.18 -0.36
C LEU A 144 -11.89 -27.69 0.14
N LEU A 145 -11.79 -27.30 1.41
CA LEU A 145 -10.52 -26.94 2.01
C LEU A 145 -9.59 -28.15 2.15
N SER A 146 -10.12 -29.32 2.58
CA SER A 146 -9.33 -30.55 2.70
C SER A 146 -8.71 -30.95 1.37
N ASP A 147 -9.48 -30.94 0.29
CA ASP A 147 -8.98 -31.20 -1.07
C ASP A 147 -7.90 -30.18 -1.48
N PHE A 148 -8.09 -28.91 -1.12
CA PHE A 148 -7.11 -27.86 -1.41
C PHE A 148 -5.80 -28.07 -0.64
N LEU A 149 -5.87 -28.49 0.63
CA LEU A 149 -4.69 -28.80 1.46
C LEU A 149 -3.91 -29.99 0.90
N GLU A 150 -4.58 -31.07 0.52
CA GLU A 150 -3.96 -32.23 -0.09
C GLU A 150 -3.21 -31.90 -1.38
N GLN A 151 -3.80 -31.04 -2.23
CA GLN A 151 -3.22 -30.66 -3.51
C GLN A 151 -2.04 -29.68 -3.41
N ASN A 152 -1.98 -28.86 -2.35
CA ASN A 152 -1.02 -27.76 -2.26
C ASN A 152 0.00 -27.90 -1.11
N GLY A 153 -0.17 -28.85 -0.21
CA GLY A 153 0.70 -29.06 0.94
C GLY A 153 0.63 -27.88 1.93
N ARG A 154 1.62 -27.01 1.94
CA ARG A 154 1.60 -25.82 2.83
C ARG A 154 0.62 -24.77 2.31
N VAL A 155 -0.32 -24.39 3.14
CA VAL A 155 -1.37 -23.40 2.81
C VAL A 155 -1.38 -22.29 3.85
N LEU A 156 -1.54 -21.09 3.38
CA LEU A 156 -1.74 -19.88 4.19
C LEU A 156 -3.21 -19.54 4.26
N TYR A 157 -3.61 -18.86 5.33
CA TYR A 157 -4.96 -18.31 5.40
C TYR A 157 -4.95 -16.86 5.90
N LYS A 158 -5.96 -16.11 5.48
CA LYS A 158 -6.22 -14.73 5.89
C LYS A 158 -7.72 -14.43 5.79
N GLY A 159 -8.19 -13.49 6.59
CA GLY A 159 -9.56 -12.98 6.41
C GLY A 159 -9.77 -12.42 5.00
N ALA A 160 -10.96 -12.63 4.44
CA ALA A 160 -11.30 -12.11 3.12
C ALA A 160 -11.63 -10.60 3.11
N SER A 161 -11.71 -9.96 4.29
CA SER A 161 -11.97 -8.53 4.43
C SER A 161 -10.85 -7.67 3.82
N SER A 162 -11.18 -6.42 3.48
CA SER A 162 -10.22 -5.43 2.97
C SER A 162 -9.20 -4.96 4.02
N GLU A 163 -9.51 -5.13 5.30
CA GLU A 163 -8.61 -4.75 6.39
C GLU A 163 -7.31 -5.56 6.38
N LYS A 164 -6.24 -4.96 6.89
CA LYS A 164 -4.94 -5.63 7.04
C LYS A 164 -5.10 -6.84 7.96
N THR A 165 -5.16 -8.03 7.39
CA THR A 165 -5.24 -9.29 8.13
C THR A 165 -3.86 -9.92 8.20
N VAL A 166 -3.53 -10.46 9.38
CA VAL A 166 -2.32 -11.26 9.56
C VAL A 166 -2.45 -12.52 8.72
N VAL A 167 -1.43 -12.80 7.92
CA VAL A 167 -1.31 -14.04 7.16
C VAL A 167 -0.70 -15.10 8.05
N SER A 168 -1.37 -16.23 8.19
CA SER A 168 -0.93 -17.34 9.05
C SER A 168 -0.84 -18.64 8.26
N LEU A 169 0.06 -19.51 8.69
CA LEU A 169 0.14 -20.87 8.15
C LEU A 169 -1.02 -21.70 8.70
N PHE A 170 -1.70 -22.44 7.82
CA PHE A 170 -2.71 -23.41 8.23
C PHE A 170 -2.03 -24.68 8.76
N THR A 171 -2.34 -25.05 10.00
CA THR A 171 -1.75 -26.19 10.71
C THR A 171 -2.83 -27.08 11.30
N ASN A 172 -2.43 -28.16 11.96
CA ASN A 172 -3.39 -29.03 12.66
C ASN A 172 -4.19 -28.31 13.75
N THR A 173 -3.65 -27.22 14.32
CA THR A 173 -4.36 -26.39 15.29
C THR A 173 -5.57 -25.70 14.66
N GLU A 174 -5.42 -25.17 13.45
CA GLU A 174 -6.52 -24.58 12.68
C GLU A 174 -7.51 -25.64 12.20
N ALA A 175 -7.04 -26.82 11.81
CA ALA A 175 -7.88 -27.93 11.43
C ALA A 175 -8.84 -28.36 12.56
N ALA A 176 -8.38 -28.34 13.82
CA ALA A 176 -9.21 -28.59 14.99
C ALA A 176 -10.35 -27.56 15.21
N ARG A 177 -10.28 -26.41 14.52
CA ARG A 177 -11.29 -25.33 14.57
C ARG A 177 -12.06 -25.21 13.27
N SER A 178 -12.05 -26.24 12.43
CA SER A 178 -12.70 -26.24 11.10
C SER A 178 -14.18 -25.87 11.13
N GLU A 179 -14.90 -26.15 12.22
CA GLU A 179 -16.29 -25.74 12.41
C GLU A 179 -16.51 -24.21 12.40
N LEU A 180 -15.47 -23.42 12.70
CA LEU A 180 -15.52 -21.96 12.68
C LEU A 180 -15.51 -21.39 11.25
N LEU A 181 -15.15 -22.17 10.23
CA LEU A 181 -15.14 -21.74 8.83
C LEU A 181 -16.50 -21.23 8.37
N ARG A 182 -17.58 -21.83 8.88
CA ARG A 182 -18.95 -21.42 8.52
C ARG A 182 -19.32 -19.99 8.95
N ASN A 183 -18.54 -19.40 9.87
CA ASN A 183 -18.87 -18.11 10.48
C ASN A 183 -18.29 -16.91 9.71
N SER A 184 -17.31 -17.12 8.84
CA SER A 184 -16.67 -16.03 8.11
C SER A 184 -16.00 -16.54 6.84
N PRO A 185 -16.01 -15.76 5.74
CA PRO A 185 -15.25 -16.12 4.54
C PRO A 185 -13.75 -16.03 4.81
N VAL A 186 -13.03 -17.13 4.56
CA VAL A 186 -11.57 -17.23 4.72
C VAL A 186 -10.94 -17.47 3.36
N LEU A 187 -9.92 -16.69 3.04
CA LEU A 187 -9.11 -16.87 1.85
C LEU A 187 -7.90 -17.75 2.18
N PHE A 188 -7.82 -18.89 1.54
CA PHE A 188 -6.70 -19.82 1.60
C PHE A 188 -5.81 -19.62 0.37
N GLN A 189 -4.50 -19.70 0.55
CA GLN A 189 -3.53 -19.54 -0.54
C GLN A 189 -2.43 -20.60 -0.40
N ALA A 190 -2.07 -21.24 -1.52
CA ALA A 190 -0.89 -22.11 -1.56
C ALA A 190 0.36 -21.31 -1.13
N TYR A 191 1.16 -21.89 -0.26
CA TYR A 191 2.43 -21.27 0.12
C TYR A 191 3.38 -21.23 -1.07
N VAL A 192 3.89 -20.05 -1.37
CA VAL A 192 4.89 -19.85 -2.43
C VAL A 192 6.27 -19.84 -1.77
N PRO A 193 7.11 -20.85 -2.00
CA PRO A 193 8.49 -20.85 -1.50
C PRO A 193 9.32 -19.80 -2.25
N GLY A 194 10.37 -19.29 -1.60
CA GLY A 194 11.29 -18.35 -2.24
C GLY A 194 11.65 -17.16 -1.37
N VAL A 195 12.30 -16.19 -1.97
CA VAL A 195 12.76 -14.96 -1.36
C VAL A 195 11.70 -13.86 -1.52
N ASP A 196 11.43 -13.09 -0.48
CA ASP A 196 10.58 -11.90 -0.57
C ASP A 196 11.30 -10.82 -1.36
N VAL A 197 10.62 -10.24 -2.35
CA VAL A 197 11.11 -9.10 -3.12
C VAL A 197 10.07 -8.00 -3.10
N ARG A 198 10.49 -6.83 -2.66
CA ARG A 198 9.70 -5.59 -2.71
C ARG A 198 10.16 -4.75 -3.88
N LEU A 199 9.28 -4.49 -4.84
CA LEU A 199 9.50 -3.61 -5.96
C LEU A 199 8.69 -2.32 -5.76
N HIS A 200 9.36 -1.17 -5.78
CA HIS A 200 8.73 0.14 -5.82
C HIS A 200 8.80 0.64 -7.25
N LEU A 201 7.65 0.92 -7.84
CA LEU A 201 7.52 1.51 -9.18
C LEU A 201 7.03 2.95 -9.03
N VAL A 202 7.88 3.89 -9.43
CA VAL A 202 7.57 5.32 -9.40
C VAL A 202 7.59 5.82 -10.85
N ARG A 203 6.43 5.91 -11.46
CA ARG A 203 6.23 6.34 -12.87
C ARG A 203 7.29 5.75 -13.82
N GLY A 204 7.37 4.42 -13.85
CA GLY A 204 8.28 3.69 -14.75
C GLY A 204 9.69 3.46 -14.19
N GLU A 205 10.13 4.17 -13.15
CA GLU A 205 11.37 3.84 -12.45
C GLU A 205 11.12 2.70 -11.45
N ALA A 206 11.73 1.53 -11.71
CA ALA A 206 11.60 0.34 -10.89
C ALA A 206 12.81 0.18 -9.95
N ILE A 207 12.55 0.02 -8.66
CA ILE A 207 13.56 -0.18 -7.63
C ILE A 207 13.14 -1.41 -6.81
N ALA A 208 13.85 -2.53 -7.00
CA ALA A 208 13.53 -3.81 -6.36
C ALA A 208 14.62 -4.24 -5.38
N LEU A 209 14.20 -4.66 -4.18
CA LEU A 209 15.08 -5.22 -3.17
C LEU A 209 14.54 -6.56 -2.70
N SER A 210 15.42 -7.55 -2.63
CA SER A 210 15.16 -8.79 -1.91
C SER A 210 15.30 -8.59 -0.40
N VAL A 211 14.49 -9.32 0.35
CA VAL A 211 14.52 -9.35 1.81
C VAL A 211 14.70 -10.80 2.25
N THR A 212 15.82 -11.10 2.88
CA THR A 212 16.09 -12.40 3.47
C THR A 212 16.24 -12.28 4.97
N SER A 213 15.79 -13.28 5.71
CA SER A 213 15.96 -13.41 7.15
C SER A 213 16.55 -14.77 7.49
N GLU A 214 17.17 -14.89 8.65
CA GLU A 214 17.78 -16.15 9.14
C GLU A 214 16.74 -17.10 9.76
N ARG A 215 15.46 -16.94 9.40
CA ARG A 215 14.39 -17.83 9.88
C ARG A 215 14.56 -19.23 9.35
N SER A 216 14.18 -20.23 10.16
CA SER A 216 14.13 -21.63 9.71
C SER A 216 13.00 -21.82 8.68
N GLU A 217 13.16 -22.79 7.79
CA GLU A 217 12.12 -23.18 6.81
C GLU A 217 10.82 -23.63 7.49
N ASP A 218 10.91 -24.16 8.72
CA ASP A 218 9.76 -24.61 9.51
C ASP A 218 9.07 -23.47 10.29
N SER A 219 9.53 -22.23 10.14
CA SER A 219 8.95 -21.09 10.84
C SER A 219 7.47 -20.95 10.47
N LEU A 220 6.62 -20.77 11.48
CA LEU A 220 5.20 -20.46 11.32
C LEU A 220 5.01 -18.98 10.89
N VAL A 221 6.03 -18.13 11.10
CA VAL A 221 6.02 -16.74 10.66
C VAL A 221 6.33 -16.69 9.17
N VAL A 222 5.33 -16.42 8.37
CA VAL A 222 5.43 -16.38 6.92
C VAL A 222 5.81 -14.99 6.41
N ASP A 223 5.30 -13.97 7.03
CA ASP A 223 5.54 -12.58 6.67
C ASP A 223 6.83 -12.07 7.36
N TYR A 224 7.85 -11.73 6.56
CA TYR A 224 9.13 -11.24 7.08
C TYR A 224 9.01 -9.99 7.95
N ARG A 225 7.93 -9.22 7.81
CA ARG A 225 7.68 -8.01 8.62
C ARG A 225 7.48 -8.32 10.10
N PHE A 226 6.95 -9.51 10.39
CA PHE A 226 6.71 -9.99 11.76
C PHE A 226 7.81 -10.94 12.27
N ASP A 227 8.80 -11.26 11.44
CA ASP A 227 9.96 -12.06 11.85
C ASP A 227 10.90 -11.16 12.67
N PRO A 228 11.26 -11.54 13.90
CA PRO A 228 12.19 -10.78 14.73
C PRO A 228 13.66 -10.90 14.28
N SER A 229 13.98 -11.87 13.42
CA SER A 229 15.35 -12.13 12.98
C SER A 229 15.92 -10.94 12.18
N PRO A 230 17.25 -10.74 12.21
CA PRO A 230 17.91 -9.75 11.37
C PRO A 230 17.60 -9.97 9.89
N LYS A 231 17.37 -8.87 9.19
CA LYS A 231 17.05 -8.90 7.76
C LYS A 231 18.21 -8.37 6.94
N ARG A 232 18.49 -9.08 5.85
CA ARG A 232 19.43 -8.64 4.82
C ARG A 232 18.66 -8.21 3.59
N TYR A 233 19.10 -7.11 2.99
CA TYR A 233 18.49 -6.52 1.80
C TYR A 233 19.53 -6.46 0.70
N ALA A 234 19.14 -6.78 -0.52
CA ALA A 234 19.99 -6.62 -1.70
C ALA A 234 19.16 -6.09 -2.87
N VAL A 235 19.72 -5.19 -3.64
CA VAL A 235 19.11 -4.73 -4.89
C VAL A 235 19.13 -5.91 -5.88
N VAL A 236 17.98 -6.15 -6.53
CA VAL A 236 17.85 -7.23 -7.50
C VAL A 236 17.38 -6.70 -8.85
N PRO A 237 17.88 -7.26 -9.96
CA PRO A 237 17.36 -6.92 -11.28
C PRO A 237 15.92 -7.44 -11.42
N VAL A 238 15.10 -6.67 -12.12
CA VAL A 238 13.72 -7.06 -12.43
C VAL A 238 13.70 -7.61 -13.87
N PRO A 239 13.18 -8.82 -14.10
CA PRO A 239 13.05 -9.37 -15.45
C PRO A 239 12.14 -8.48 -16.31
N ASP A 240 12.41 -8.42 -17.62
CA ASP A 240 11.69 -7.54 -18.56
C ASP A 240 10.20 -7.86 -18.65
N ASP A 241 9.81 -9.12 -18.57
CA ASP A 241 8.41 -9.56 -18.57
C ASP A 241 7.68 -9.14 -17.30
N VAL A 242 8.33 -9.23 -16.13
CA VAL A 242 7.79 -8.74 -14.85
C VAL A 242 7.66 -7.22 -14.88
N LEU A 243 8.68 -6.51 -15.34
CA LEU A 243 8.66 -5.05 -15.45
C LEU A 243 7.57 -4.59 -16.43
N SER A 244 7.39 -5.28 -17.55
CA SER A 244 6.32 -5.02 -18.52
C SER A 244 4.94 -5.16 -17.87
N SER A 245 4.73 -6.21 -17.08
CA SER A 245 3.49 -6.44 -16.31
C SER A 245 3.24 -5.33 -15.28
N CYS A 246 4.29 -4.93 -14.55
CA CYS A 246 4.20 -3.83 -13.58
C CYS A 246 3.81 -2.50 -14.25
N ASN A 247 4.44 -2.18 -15.39
CA ASN A 247 4.15 -0.96 -16.13
C ASN A 247 2.72 -0.98 -16.74
N ALA A 248 2.28 -2.12 -17.24
CA ALA A 248 0.91 -2.27 -17.75
C ALA A 248 -0.14 -2.09 -16.64
N TYR A 249 0.10 -2.68 -15.47
CA TYR A 249 -0.75 -2.47 -14.28
C TYR A 249 -0.74 -1.00 -13.83
N GLN A 250 0.43 -0.35 -13.81
CA GLN A 250 0.54 1.08 -13.48
C GLN A 250 -0.28 1.94 -14.43
N ALA A 251 -0.15 1.72 -15.74
CA ALA A 251 -0.89 2.47 -16.75
C ALA A 251 -2.42 2.28 -16.62
N TRP A 252 -2.87 1.06 -16.34
CA TRP A 252 -4.29 0.77 -16.12
C TRP A 252 -4.84 1.39 -14.85
N SER A 253 -4.10 1.28 -13.73
CA SER A 253 -4.55 1.79 -12.42
C SER A 253 -4.50 3.30 -12.32
N GLY A 254 -3.67 3.95 -13.13
CA GLY A 254 -3.38 5.39 -13.05
C GLY A 254 -2.54 5.79 -11.82
N LEU A 255 -2.05 4.81 -11.06
CA LEU A 255 -1.22 5.06 -9.89
C LEU A 255 0.19 5.50 -10.31
N ASP A 256 0.68 6.58 -9.78
CA ASP A 256 2.04 7.08 -10.04
C ASP A 256 3.10 6.37 -9.18
N PHE A 257 2.72 5.86 -8.01
CA PHE A 257 3.60 5.16 -7.08
C PHE A 257 2.96 3.87 -6.57
N ILE A 258 3.59 2.74 -6.82
CA ILE A 258 3.07 1.40 -6.46
C ILE A 258 4.18 0.59 -5.78
N GLY A 259 3.81 -0.17 -4.77
CA GLY A 259 4.68 -1.18 -4.17
C GLY A 259 4.17 -2.57 -4.49
N PHE A 260 4.95 -3.36 -5.25
CA PHE A 260 4.64 -4.74 -5.54
C PHE A 260 5.37 -5.67 -4.59
N ASP A 261 4.67 -6.64 -4.03
CA ASP A 261 5.22 -7.69 -3.19
C ASP A 261 5.29 -8.99 -4.00
N PHE A 262 6.49 -9.55 -4.12
CA PHE A 262 6.72 -10.81 -4.85
C PHE A 262 7.36 -11.86 -3.95
N ARG A 263 7.12 -13.11 -4.29
CA ARG A 263 7.95 -14.27 -3.89
C ARG A 263 8.71 -14.77 -5.11
N VAL A 264 10.03 -14.84 -4.99
CA VAL A 264 10.93 -15.21 -6.10
C VAL A 264 11.62 -16.52 -5.79
N SER A 265 11.48 -17.48 -6.69
CA SER A 265 12.07 -18.80 -6.61
C SER A 265 12.68 -19.21 -7.96
N GLN A 266 13.21 -20.41 -8.05
CA GLN A 266 13.67 -20.98 -9.33
C GLN A 266 12.54 -21.10 -10.37
N LYS A 267 11.26 -21.13 -9.93
CA LYS A 267 10.08 -21.17 -10.81
C LYS A 267 9.67 -19.80 -11.35
N GLY A 268 10.34 -18.73 -10.92
CA GLY A 268 10.06 -17.35 -11.35
C GLY A 268 9.50 -16.46 -10.24
N TRP A 269 8.90 -15.36 -10.67
CA TRP A 269 8.32 -14.31 -9.82
C TRP A 269 6.83 -14.53 -9.65
N THR A 270 6.36 -14.69 -8.43
CA THR A 270 4.94 -14.82 -8.07
C THR A 270 4.52 -13.59 -7.30
N ILE A 271 3.54 -12.83 -7.80
CA ILE A 271 3.04 -11.63 -7.13
C ILE A 271 2.10 -12.02 -5.98
N LEU A 272 2.25 -11.31 -4.87
CA LEU A 272 1.35 -11.45 -3.71
C LEU A 272 0.37 -10.28 -3.63
N GLU A 273 0.84 -9.07 -3.94
CA GLU A 273 0.06 -7.84 -3.80
C GLU A 273 0.68 -6.70 -4.62
N ALA A 274 -0.17 -5.77 -5.11
CA ALA A 274 0.21 -4.45 -5.57
C ALA A 274 -0.43 -3.40 -4.66
N ASN A 275 0.38 -2.63 -3.95
CA ASN A 275 -0.05 -1.70 -2.91
C ASN A 275 -0.02 -0.25 -3.41
N PRO A 276 -1.17 0.47 -3.45
CA PRO A 276 -1.25 1.84 -3.94
C PRO A 276 -0.67 2.88 -2.98
N MET A 277 -0.44 2.51 -1.72
CA MET A 277 0.14 3.40 -0.70
C MET A 277 1.30 2.70 0.03
N PRO A 278 2.42 2.39 -0.69
CA PRO A 278 3.50 1.59 -0.14
C PRO A 278 4.29 2.32 0.95
N GLY A 279 4.68 1.58 1.99
CA GLY A 279 5.78 2.00 2.86
C GLY A 279 7.10 1.79 2.12
N TYR A 280 8.01 2.76 2.19
CA TYR A 280 9.27 2.68 1.47
C TYR A 280 10.51 3.09 2.30
N GLU A 281 10.34 3.65 3.48
CA GLU A 281 11.40 4.23 4.30
C GLU A 281 12.55 3.25 4.61
N SER A 282 12.23 1.99 4.88
CA SER A 282 13.23 0.97 5.19
C SER A 282 14.01 0.53 3.95
N TYR A 283 13.45 0.65 2.77
CA TYR A 283 14.09 0.32 1.50
C TYR A 283 14.91 1.49 0.96
N ASP A 284 14.38 2.69 1.04
CA ASP A 284 14.97 3.91 0.49
C ASP A 284 16.38 4.18 1.03
N ARG A 285 16.56 3.97 2.34
CA ARG A 285 17.88 4.08 3.02
C ARG A 285 18.96 3.13 2.46
N ARG A 286 18.58 2.09 1.73
CA ARG A 286 19.47 1.06 1.17
C ARG A 286 19.80 1.27 -0.30
N VAL A 287 19.18 2.28 -0.91
CA VAL A 287 19.33 2.63 -2.32
C VAL A 287 19.62 4.11 -2.50
N ASP A 288 20.35 4.72 -1.58
CA ASP A 288 20.78 6.12 -1.62
C ASP A 288 19.62 7.10 -1.88
N ASN A 289 18.48 6.85 -1.23
CA ASN A 289 17.25 7.63 -1.32
C ASN A 289 16.69 7.73 -2.76
N ARG A 290 16.91 6.72 -3.59
CA ARG A 290 16.42 6.71 -4.99
C ARG A 290 14.92 6.73 -5.07
N ILE A 291 14.20 6.06 -4.14
CA ILE A 291 12.73 6.05 -4.14
C ILE A 291 12.20 7.44 -3.82
N PHE A 292 12.76 8.10 -2.80
CA PHE A 292 12.43 9.49 -2.48
C PHE A 292 12.73 10.43 -3.64
N LYS A 293 13.89 10.32 -4.29
CA LYS A 293 14.29 11.16 -5.44
C LYS A 293 13.33 11.00 -6.62
N ALA A 294 12.92 9.77 -6.93
CA ALA A 294 11.91 9.49 -7.96
C ALA A 294 10.55 10.09 -7.59
N LEU A 295 10.10 9.93 -6.35
CA LEU A 295 8.87 10.54 -5.85
C LEU A 295 8.93 12.08 -5.90
N LEU A 296 10.06 12.68 -5.49
CA LEU A 296 10.27 14.13 -5.54
C LEU A 296 10.16 14.67 -6.97
N SER A 297 10.72 13.94 -7.95
CA SER A 297 10.60 14.30 -9.36
C SER A 297 9.14 14.39 -9.81
N LEU A 298 8.27 13.45 -9.36
CA LEU A 298 6.84 13.51 -9.63
C LEU A 298 6.14 14.74 -9.04
N LEU A 299 6.52 15.09 -7.80
CA LEU A 299 5.89 16.18 -7.05
C LEU A 299 6.35 17.56 -7.50
N SER A 300 7.50 17.64 -8.18
CA SER A 300 8.12 18.90 -8.60
C SER A 300 7.82 19.30 -10.04
N VAL A 301 7.27 18.41 -10.85
CA VAL A 301 6.92 18.70 -12.25
C VAL A 301 5.63 19.51 -12.29
N HIS A 302 5.71 20.77 -12.71
CA HIS A 302 4.54 21.52 -13.15
C HIS A 302 3.99 20.89 -14.43
N ARG A 303 2.86 20.20 -14.35
CA ARG A 303 2.14 19.66 -15.50
C ARG A 303 1.23 20.71 -16.12
#